data_e532beb815726fcad7cb7106ff456db4
#
_entry.id   e532beb815726fcad7cb7106ff456db4
#
_cell.length_a   1.000
_cell.length_b   1.000
_cell.length_c   1.000
_cell.angle_alpha   90.00
_cell.angle_beta   90.00
_cell.angle_gamma   90.00
#
_symmetry.space_group_name_H-M   'P 1'
#
loop_
_entity.id
_entity.type
_entity.pdbx_description
1 polymer ?
#
loop_
_entity_poly.entity_id
_entity_poly.type
_entity_poly.pdbx_seq_one_letter_code
_entity_poly.pdbx_strand_id
1 'polypeptide(L)'
;MKKPKMIMFDYGQTLISETGYDPEKGTAAVMQYAVGNKHCRSAQEVQAAAYAVRDELGRSDPKTRHMFNTEIPNHMFTAYLYKSVGVELSLTPPEIDRVFWDAASPGKPTDGIEDFLAFLKKKHIRTGVISNIPYCGEVVSERINRMLPQNDFEFIIATSEYLFRKPHRRIFELALEMAGLSADNVWYIGDHYECDVAGSRNAGMFPVWYTGAVNVDTTRDDGVMTVSHWDQLAKALSQE
;
A
#
# COMPACT_ATOMS: atom_id res chain seq x y z
N MET A 1 11.80 10.78 23.96
CA MET A 1 11.88 10.37 22.54
C MET A 1 11.81 11.63 21.69
N LYS A 2 12.64 11.78 20.62
CA LYS A 2 12.60 12.97 19.75
C LYS A 2 11.29 13.01 18.98
N LYS A 3 10.55 14.11 19.02
CA LYS A 3 9.32 14.29 18.24
C LYS A 3 9.65 14.36 16.75
N PRO A 4 8.89 13.69 15.88
CA PRO A 4 9.10 13.75 14.45
C PRO A 4 8.67 15.09 13.86
N LYS A 5 9.36 15.52 12.79
CA LYS A 5 8.89 16.61 11.93
C LYS A 5 7.88 16.10 10.89
N MET A 6 7.98 14.81 10.57
CA MET A 6 7.09 14.13 9.62
C MET A 6 6.83 12.70 10.06
N ILE A 7 5.61 12.24 9.81
CA ILE A 7 5.24 10.83 9.91
C ILE A 7 4.88 10.33 8.52
N MET A 8 5.52 9.25 8.09
CA MET A 8 5.19 8.54 6.86
C MET A 8 4.47 7.25 7.20
N PHE A 9 3.47 6.91 6.40
CA PHE A 9 2.58 5.77 6.62
C PHE A 9 2.70 4.75 5.50
N ASP A 10 2.54 3.47 5.82
CA ASP A 10 2.04 2.50 4.86
C ASP A 10 0.55 2.73 4.60
N TYR A 11 0.05 2.17 3.49
CA TYR A 11 -1.35 2.26 3.09
C TYR A 11 -2.18 1.11 3.64
N GLY A 12 -1.91 -0.12 3.17
CA GLY A 12 -2.73 -1.30 3.45
C GLY A 12 -2.61 -1.77 4.89
N GLN A 13 -3.74 -2.12 5.54
CA GLN A 13 -3.77 -2.52 6.95
C GLN A 13 -3.15 -1.52 7.93
N THR A 14 -2.78 -0.33 7.44
CA THR A 14 -2.28 0.80 8.23
C THR A 14 -3.25 1.97 8.16
N LEU A 15 -3.31 2.69 7.04
CA LEU A 15 -4.30 3.75 6.83
C LEU A 15 -5.68 3.17 6.53
N ILE A 16 -5.72 2.18 5.66
CA ILE A 16 -6.94 1.54 5.16
C ILE A 16 -6.90 0.04 5.47
N SER A 17 -7.93 -0.44 6.14
CA SER A 17 -8.15 -1.87 6.35
C SER A 17 -8.80 -2.47 5.10
N GLU A 18 -8.09 -3.36 4.45
CA GLU A 18 -8.53 -4.08 3.24
C GLU A 18 -8.75 -5.55 3.57
N THR A 19 -9.87 -5.85 4.19
CA THR A 19 -10.26 -7.23 4.50
C THR A 19 -11.06 -7.84 3.36
N GLY A 20 -10.89 -9.14 3.12
CA GLY A 20 -11.69 -9.87 2.15
C GLY A 20 -11.31 -9.61 0.69
N TYR A 21 -10.01 -9.44 0.40
CA TYR A 21 -9.51 -9.33 -0.97
C TYR A 21 -9.96 -10.52 -1.83
N ASP A 22 -10.74 -10.23 -2.87
CA ASP A 22 -11.35 -11.20 -3.78
C ASP A 22 -11.02 -10.83 -5.24
N PRO A 23 -9.92 -11.34 -5.79
CA PRO A 23 -9.50 -10.99 -7.15
C PRO A 23 -10.44 -11.55 -8.23
N GLU A 24 -11.28 -12.56 -7.93
CA GLU A 24 -12.27 -13.06 -8.87
C GLU A 24 -13.37 -12.02 -9.11
N LYS A 25 -13.81 -11.33 -8.05
CA LYS A 25 -14.74 -10.19 -8.19
C LYS A 25 -14.10 -9.06 -8.98
N GLY A 26 -12.81 -8.75 -8.72
CA GLY A 26 -12.07 -7.73 -9.47
C GLY A 26 -12.04 -8.03 -10.96
N THR A 27 -11.63 -9.25 -11.32
CA THR A 27 -11.58 -9.69 -12.72
C THR A 27 -12.97 -9.72 -13.36
N ALA A 28 -14.00 -10.18 -12.62
CA ALA A 28 -15.37 -10.19 -13.12
C ALA A 28 -15.88 -8.76 -13.42
N ALA A 29 -15.55 -7.79 -12.59
CA ALA A 29 -15.89 -6.39 -12.82
C ALA A 29 -15.20 -5.81 -14.06
N VAL A 30 -13.91 -6.07 -14.24
CA VAL A 30 -13.14 -5.61 -15.41
C VAL A 30 -13.65 -6.27 -16.70
N MET A 31 -13.99 -7.56 -16.67
CA MET A 31 -14.50 -8.30 -17.84
C MET A 31 -15.85 -7.79 -18.37
N GLN A 32 -16.59 -7.00 -17.60
CA GLN A 32 -17.80 -6.33 -18.08
C GLN A 32 -17.51 -5.27 -19.15
N TYR A 33 -16.27 -4.81 -19.23
CA TYR A 33 -15.79 -3.83 -20.21
C TYR A 33 -15.07 -4.47 -21.40
N ALA A 34 -15.19 -5.80 -21.57
CA ALA A 34 -14.62 -6.48 -22.72
C ALA A 34 -15.38 -6.11 -24.01
N VAL A 35 -14.67 -5.54 -24.98
CA VAL A 35 -15.16 -5.21 -26.32
C VAL A 35 -14.80 -6.28 -27.34
N GLY A 36 -13.83 -7.14 -27.03
CA GLY A 36 -13.43 -8.30 -27.80
C GLY A 36 -13.05 -9.46 -26.88
N ASN A 37 -13.48 -10.69 -27.24
CA ASN A 37 -13.17 -11.91 -26.49
C ASN A 37 -13.06 -13.08 -27.47
N LYS A 38 -11.89 -13.21 -28.07
CA LYS A 38 -11.61 -14.14 -29.17
C LYS A 38 -11.92 -15.59 -28.85
N HIS A 39 -11.77 -15.98 -27.59
CA HIS A 39 -11.90 -17.37 -27.16
C HIS A 39 -13.08 -17.58 -26.21
N CYS A 40 -14.00 -16.61 -26.12
CA CYS A 40 -15.17 -16.63 -25.22
C CYS A 40 -14.81 -16.96 -23.77
N ARG A 41 -13.65 -16.42 -23.27
CA ARG A 41 -13.17 -16.66 -21.92
C ARG A 41 -14.11 -16.09 -20.88
N SER A 42 -14.43 -16.87 -19.86
CA SER A 42 -15.11 -16.42 -18.66
C SER A 42 -14.14 -15.63 -17.75
N ALA A 43 -14.69 -14.85 -16.81
CA ALA A 43 -13.89 -14.16 -15.81
C ALA A 43 -13.04 -15.14 -14.96
N GLN A 44 -13.58 -16.32 -14.65
CA GLN A 44 -12.86 -17.37 -13.93
C GLN A 44 -11.65 -17.89 -14.70
N GLU A 45 -11.78 -18.11 -16.01
CA GLU A 45 -10.65 -18.55 -16.85
C GLU A 45 -9.58 -17.47 -16.97
N VAL A 46 -9.97 -16.19 -17.05
CA VAL A 46 -9.04 -15.06 -17.05
C VAL A 46 -8.32 -14.96 -15.69
N GLN A 47 -9.05 -15.13 -14.59
CA GLN A 47 -8.45 -15.10 -13.25
C GLN A 47 -7.52 -16.30 -13.02
N ALA A 48 -7.86 -17.48 -13.52
CA ALA A 48 -6.97 -18.65 -13.46
C ALA A 48 -5.67 -18.40 -14.23
N ALA A 49 -5.74 -17.77 -15.41
CA ALA A 49 -4.54 -17.35 -16.14
C ALA A 49 -3.71 -16.31 -15.35
N ALA A 50 -4.36 -15.37 -14.66
CA ALA A 50 -3.69 -14.40 -13.81
C ALA A 50 -2.94 -15.07 -12.65
N TYR A 51 -3.52 -16.08 -12.02
CA TYR A 51 -2.84 -16.87 -10.99
C TYR A 51 -1.62 -17.59 -11.55
N ALA A 52 -1.74 -18.26 -12.71
CA ALA A 52 -0.62 -18.98 -13.34
C ALA A 52 0.56 -18.03 -13.62
N VAL A 53 0.30 -16.85 -14.18
CA VAL A 53 1.35 -15.84 -14.43
C VAL A 53 2.00 -15.39 -13.13
N ARG A 54 1.22 -15.15 -12.06
CA ARG A 54 1.78 -14.76 -10.75
C ARG A 54 2.64 -15.85 -10.13
N ASP A 55 2.25 -17.12 -10.31
CA ASP A 55 3.03 -18.29 -9.84
C ASP A 55 4.36 -18.39 -10.59
N GLU A 56 4.35 -18.26 -11.92
CA GLU A 56 5.57 -18.23 -12.73
C GLU A 56 6.51 -17.07 -12.35
N LEU A 57 5.98 -15.92 -11.96
CA LEU A 57 6.74 -14.80 -11.46
C LEU A 57 7.25 -14.99 -10.02
N GLY A 58 6.88 -16.10 -9.36
CA GLY A 58 7.25 -16.40 -7.97
C GLY A 58 6.62 -15.45 -6.93
N ARG A 59 5.56 -14.70 -7.30
CA ARG A 59 4.97 -13.64 -6.45
C ARG A 59 3.67 -14.04 -5.76
N SER A 60 3.30 -15.30 -5.82
CA SER A 60 2.06 -15.82 -5.22
C SER A 60 2.16 -16.03 -3.71
N ASP A 61 3.35 -16.39 -3.19
CA ASP A 61 3.53 -16.62 -1.77
C ASP A 61 3.69 -15.31 -0.98
N PRO A 62 2.72 -14.97 -0.10
CA PRO A 62 2.82 -13.78 0.74
C PRO A 62 4.06 -13.75 1.63
N LYS A 63 4.58 -14.93 2.04
CA LYS A 63 5.73 -15.05 2.94
C LYS A 63 7.04 -14.60 2.29
N THR A 64 7.16 -14.74 0.98
CA THR A 64 8.38 -14.39 0.24
C THR A 64 8.26 -13.07 -0.52
N ARG A 65 7.06 -12.47 -0.56
CA ARG A 65 6.82 -11.24 -1.30
C ARG A 65 7.73 -10.07 -0.88
N HIS A 66 8.11 -9.99 0.38
CA HIS A 66 9.03 -8.96 0.89
C HIS A 66 10.48 -9.13 0.40
N MET A 67 10.83 -10.29 -0.16
CA MET A 67 12.17 -10.55 -0.71
C MET A 67 12.38 -9.93 -2.10
N PHE A 68 11.30 -9.50 -2.77
CA PHE A 68 11.41 -8.82 -4.06
C PHE A 68 11.70 -7.34 -3.86
N ASN A 69 12.80 -6.87 -4.42
CA ASN A 69 13.26 -5.48 -4.30
C ASN A 69 12.58 -4.53 -5.28
N THR A 70 11.93 -5.07 -6.32
CA THR A 70 11.30 -4.26 -7.39
C THR A 70 9.82 -4.52 -7.48
N GLU A 71 9.06 -3.51 -7.88
CA GLU A 71 7.64 -3.66 -8.18
C GLU A 71 7.43 -3.98 -9.66
N ILE A 72 6.41 -4.76 -9.96
CA ILE A 72 5.90 -4.92 -11.32
C ILE A 72 4.63 -4.09 -11.43
N PRO A 73 4.65 -3.00 -12.22
CA PRO A 73 3.45 -2.17 -12.41
C PRO A 73 2.30 -2.99 -12.99
N ASN A 74 1.08 -2.79 -12.46
CA ASN A 74 -0.07 -3.59 -12.86
C ASN A 74 -0.43 -3.45 -14.35
N HIS A 75 -0.16 -2.29 -14.96
CA HIS A 75 -0.39 -2.09 -16.38
C HIS A 75 0.44 -3.04 -17.27
N MET A 76 1.65 -3.43 -16.85
CA MET A 76 2.47 -4.42 -17.58
C MET A 76 1.86 -5.81 -17.44
N PHE A 77 1.44 -6.16 -16.21
CA PHE A 77 0.80 -7.44 -15.93
C PHE A 77 -0.53 -7.59 -16.68
N THR A 78 -1.42 -6.60 -16.61
CA THR A 78 -2.73 -6.63 -17.26
C THR A 78 -2.62 -6.58 -18.79
N ALA A 79 -1.67 -5.80 -19.33
CA ALA A 79 -1.41 -5.78 -20.77
C ALA A 79 -0.99 -7.16 -21.31
N TYR A 80 -0.13 -7.87 -20.58
CA TYR A 80 0.24 -9.24 -20.93
C TYR A 80 -0.95 -10.19 -20.76
N LEU A 81 -1.63 -10.16 -19.61
CA LEU A 81 -2.71 -11.07 -19.26
C LEU A 81 -3.82 -11.03 -20.32
N TYR A 82 -4.44 -9.86 -20.54
CA TYR A 82 -5.60 -9.75 -21.42
C TYR A 82 -5.25 -10.06 -22.87
N LYS A 83 -4.06 -9.67 -23.35
CA LYS A 83 -3.59 -10.07 -24.68
C LYS A 83 -3.38 -11.56 -24.81
N SER A 84 -2.77 -12.22 -23.80
CA SER A 84 -2.48 -13.65 -23.83
C SER A 84 -3.74 -14.51 -23.84
N VAL A 85 -4.82 -14.05 -23.19
CA VAL A 85 -6.11 -14.75 -23.18
C VAL A 85 -7.05 -14.33 -24.33
N GLY A 86 -6.62 -13.40 -25.18
CA GLY A 86 -7.40 -12.95 -26.35
C GLY A 86 -8.59 -12.07 -25.99
N VAL A 87 -8.50 -11.31 -24.91
CA VAL A 87 -9.51 -10.33 -24.47
C VAL A 87 -9.02 -8.91 -24.78
N GLU A 88 -9.93 -8.09 -25.29
CA GLU A 88 -9.75 -6.66 -25.53
C GLU A 88 -10.69 -5.88 -24.64
N LEU A 89 -10.16 -4.91 -23.91
CA LEU A 89 -10.91 -4.06 -22.98
C LEU A 89 -11.07 -2.65 -23.55
N SER A 90 -12.18 -1.99 -23.26
CA SER A 90 -12.39 -0.56 -23.55
C SER A 90 -11.76 0.35 -22.52
N LEU A 91 -11.28 -0.19 -21.40
CA LEU A 91 -10.69 0.56 -20.30
C LEU A 91 -9.20 0.90 -20.55
N THR A 92 -8.79 2.07 -20.13
CA THR A 92 -7.37 2.45 -19.97
C THR A 92 -6.74 1.71 -18.79
N PRO A 93 -5.39 1.61 -18.69
CA PRO A 93 -4.73 0.96 -17.56
C PRO A 93 -5.15 1.50 -16.18
N PRO A 94 -5.25 2.83 -15.93
CA PRO A 94 -5.75 3.34 -14.65
C PRO A 94 -7.21 2.95 -14.37
N GLU A 95 -8.06 2.90 -15.38
CA GLU A 95 -9.45 2.47 -15.22
C GLU A 95 -9.54 0.97 -14.88
N ILE A 96 -8.69 0.13 -15.48
CA ILE A 96 -8.57 -1.29 -15.09
C ILE A 96 -8.19 -1.40 -13.62
N ASP A 97 -7.19 -0.66 -13.16
CA ASP A 97 -6.75 -0.66 -11.77
C ASP A 97 -7.89 -0.25 -10.83
N ARG A 98 -8.60 0.82 -11.15
CA ARG A 98 -9.71 1.35 -10.34
C ARG A 98 -10.86 0.35 -10.25
N VAL A 99 -11.34 -0.15 -11.40
CA VAL A 99 -12.47 -1.09 -11.46
C VAL A 99 -12.14 -2.38 -10.74
N PHE A 100 -10.94 -2.91 -10.99
CA PHE A 100 -10.49 -4.13 -10.34
C PHE A 100 -10.40 -3.96 -8.82
N TRP A 101 -9.70 -2.92 -8.36
CA TRP A 101 -9.42 -2.73 -6.95
C TRP A 101 -10.67 -2.45 -6.12
N ASP A 102 -11.55 -1.58 -6.62
CA ASP A 102 -12.81 -1.26 -5.94
C ASP A 102 -13.72 -2.49 -5.79
N ALA A 103 -13.71 -3.40 -6.76
CA ALA A 103 -14.48 -4.64 -6.68
C ALA A 103 -13.79 -5.73 -5.84
N ALA A 104 -12.46 -5.85 -5.95
CA ALA A 104 -11.69 -6.89 -5.28
C ALA A 104 -11.47 -6.59 -3.78
N SER A 105 -11.35 -5.32 -3.42
CA SER A 105 -11.00 -4.90 -2.06
C SER A 105 -11.59 -3.52 -1.75
N PRO A 106 -12.86 -3.43 -1.33
CA PRO A 106 -13.52 -2.14 -1.08
C PRO A 106 -12.81 -1.29 -0.02
N GLY A 107 -12.25 -1.92 1.03
CA GLY A 107 -11.51 -1.22 2.08
C GLY A 107 -12.35 -0.26 2.93
N LYS A 108 -11.78 0.16 4.05
CA LYS A 108 -12.29 1.25 4.90
C LYS A 108 -11.15 1.86 5.71
N PRO A 109 -11.24 3.13 6.16
CA PRO A 109 -10.29 3.70 7.11
C PRO A 109 -10.11 2.80 8.36
N THR A 110 -8.89 2.70 8.86
CA THR A 110 -8.64 2.03 10.14
C THR A 110 -9.23 2.86 11.29
N ASP A 111 -9.69 2.18 12.34
CA ASP A 111 -10.45 2.81 13.41
C ASP A 111 -9.61 3.91 14.13
N GLY A 112 -10.06 5.16 14.06
CA GLY A 112 -9.42 6.33 14.67
C GLY A 112 -8.33 7.00 13.83
N ILE A 113 -8.06 6.56 12.59
CA ILE A 113 -7.03 7.18 11.73
C ILE A 113 -7.37 8.64 11.37
N GLU A 114 -8.64 8.96 11.11
CA GLU A 114 -9.05 10.32 10.75
C GLU A 114 -8.79 11.29 11.91
N ASP A 115 -9.13 10.89 13.13
CA ASP A 115 -8.83 11.69 14.34
C ASP A 115 -7.32 11.86 14.55
N PHE A 116 -6.54 10.81 14.27
CA PHE A 116 -5.09 10.87 14.36
C PHE A 116 -4.47 11.81 13.32
N LEU A 117 -4.93 11.77 12.07
CA LEU A 117 -4.49 12.71 11.02
C LEU A 117 -4.86 14.17 11.40
N ALA A 118 -6.06 14.40 11.91
CA ALA A 118 -6.47 15.71 12.41
C ALA A 118 -5.60 16.20 13.59
N PHE A 119 -5.24 15.28 14.50
CA PHE A 119 -4.29 15.56 15.59
C PHE A 119 -2.91 15.95 15.04
N LEU A 120 -2.35 15.21 14.07
CA LEU A 120 -1.04 15.52 13.47
C LEU A 120 -1.05 16.90 12.79
N LYS A 121 -2.11 17.23 12.04
CA LYS A 121 -2.30 18.53 11.41
C LYS A 121 -2.29 19.65 12.47
N LYS A 122 -3.04 19.48 13.57
CA LYS A 122 -3.05 20.45 14.69
C LYS A 122 -1.68 20.61 15.37
N LYS A 123 -0.86 19.56 15.36
CA LYS A 123 0.51 19.57 15.89
C LYS A 123 1.56 20.04 14.87
N HIS A 124 1.15 20.40 13.66
CA HIS A 124 2.04 20.77 12.56
C HIS A 124 3.08 19.67 12.22
N ILE A 125 2.71 18.40 12.40
CA ILE A 125 3.50 17.25 11.98
C ILE A 125 3.12 16.92 10.55
N ARG A 126 4.10 16.99 9.64
CA ARG A 126 3.93 16.71 8.21
C ARG A 126 3.63 15.23 8.00
N THR A 127 2.95 14.88 6.91
CA THR A 127 2.56 13.50 6.61
C THR A 127 2.84 13.13 5.16
N GLY A 128 3.12 11.84 4.92
CA GLY A 128 3.29 11.26 3.59
C GLY A 128 3.00 9.77 3.60
N VAL A 129 2.95 9.14 2.42
CA VAL A 129 2.62 7.72 2.27
C VAL A 129 3.64 7.02 1.39
N ILE A 130 4.03 5.79 1.76
CA ILE A 130 4.80 4.86 0.92
C ILE A 130 4.08 3.52 0.90
N SER A 131 3.53 3.11 -0.22
CA SER A 131 2.80 1.85 -0.37
C SER A 131 3.48 0.89 -1.33
N ASN A 132 3.67 -0.37 -0.90
CA ASN A 132 4.05 -1.49 -1.78
C ASN A 132 2.83 -1.93 -2.58
N ILE A 133 2.59 -1.31 -3.72
CA ILE A 133 1.38 -1.52 -4.50
C ILE A 133 1.68 -1.49 -6.00
N PRO A 134 1.08 -2.40 -6.80
CA PRO A 134 1.31 -2.45 -8.24
C PRO A 134 0.46 -1.47 -9.04
N TYR A 135 -0.63 -0.94 -8.46
CA TYR A 135 -1.55 -0.01 -9.14
C TYR A 135 -0.88 1.33 -9.41
N CYS A 136 -1.34 2.07 -10.42
CA CYS A 136 -0.75 3.36 -10.77
C CYS A 136 -0.99 4.40 -9.68
N GLY A 137 -0.02 5.32 -9.54
CA GLY A 137 0.01 6.30 -8.45
C GLY A 137 -1.21 7.22 -8.42
N GLU A 138 -1.79 7.54 -9.60
CA GLU A 138 -3.01 8.31 -9.72
C GLU A 138 -4.19 7.61 -9.01
N VAL A 139 -4.41 6.31 -9.30
CA VAL A 139 -5.50 5.54 -8.70
C VAL A 139 -5.31 5.34 -7.19
N VAL A 140 -4.05 5.15 -6.76
CA VAL A 140 -3.73 5.07 -5.32
C VAL A 140 -4.06 6.39 -4.61
N SER A 141 -3.68 7.51 -5.22
CA SER A 141 -3.93 8.84 -4.67
C SER A 141 -5.43 9.18 -4.63
N GLU A 142 -6.15 8.90 -5.71
CA GLU A 142 -7.61 9.07 -5.77
C GLU A 142 -8.31 8.24 -4.68
N ARG A 143 -7.91 6.99 -4.51
CA ARG A 143 -8.50 6.10 -3.52
C ARG A 143 -8.25 6.59 -2.08
N ILE A 144 -7.01 6.99 -1.78
CA ILE A 144 -6.68 7.56 -0.46
C ILE A 144 -7.50 8.81 -0.21
N ASN A 145 -7.56 9.75 -1.16
CA ASN A 145 -8.31 11.00 -1.02
C ASN A 145 -9.82 10.77 -0.88
N ARG A 146 -10.36 9.76 -1.53
CA ARG A 146 -11.77 9.37 -1.39
C ARG A 146 -12.09 8.80 -0.01
N MET A 147 -11.18 7.97 0.55
CA MET A 147 -11.38 7.31 1.84
C MET A 147 -11.01 8.17 3.04
N LEU A 148 -10.05 9.06 2.87
CA LEU A 148 -9.54 9.97 3.90
C LEU A 148 -9.59 11.42 3.38
N PRO A 149 -10.77 12.01 3.13
CA PRO A 149 -10.90 13.29 2.44
C PRO A 149 -10.30 14.48 3.20
N GLN A 150 -10.00 14.33 4.48
CA GLN A 150 -9.37 15.35 5.32
C GLN A 150 -7.84 15.16 5.47
N ASN A 151 -7.26 14.21 4.72
CA ASN A 151 -5.81 14.01 4.73
C ASN A 151 -5.06 15.24 4.20
N ASP A 152 -3.80 15.36 4.57
CA ASP A 152 -2.91 16.45 4.20
C ASP A 152 -1.54 15.87 3.79
N PHE A 153 -1.57 14.70 3.09
CA PHE A 153 -0.34 14.03 2.65
C PHE A 153 0.39 14.88 1.61
N GLU A 154 1.63 15.23 1.89
CA GLU A 154 2.47 16.01 0.96
C GLU A 154 2.85 15.21 -0.29
N PHE A 155 2.93 13.88 -0.16
CA PHE A 155 3.14 12.95 -1.25
C PHE A 155 2.57 11.56 -0.92
N ILE A 156 2.25 10.84 -1.98
CA ILE A 156 1.85 9.43 -1.93
C ILE A 156 2.73 8.67 -2.92
N ILE A 157 3.62 7.83 -2.40
CA ILE A 157 4.50 6.98 -3.19
C ILE A 157 3.84 5.62 -3.39
N ALA A 158 3.38 5.33 -4.60
CA ALA A 158 3.07 3.99 -5.06
C ALA A 158 4.34 3.37 -5.65
N THR A 159 4.78 2.21 -5.16
CA THR A 159 6.05 1.61 -5.60
C THR A 159 6.06 1.22 -7.08
N SER A 160 4.91 1.07 -7.69
CA SER A 160 4.72 0.88 -9.14
C SER A 160 5.34 1.98 -9.99
N GLU A 161 5.46 3.21 -9.45
CA GLU A 161 6.00 4.37 -10.15
C GLU A 161 7.52 4.55 -9.96
N TYR A 162 8.13 3.85 -8.98
CA TYR A 162 9.48 4.15 -8.52
C TYR A 162 10.45 2.97 -8.49
N LEU A 163 10.16 1.90 -9.21
CA LEU A 163 10.99 0.71 -9.36
C LEU A 163 11.22 -0.10 -8.07
N PHE A 164 11.71 0.55 -7.01
CA PHE A 164 12.00 -0.11 -5.73
C PHE A 164 10.79 -0.17 -4.81
N ARG A 165 10.69 -1.25 -4.05
CA ARG A 165 9.66 -1.44 -3.04
C ARG A 165 10.27 -1.67 -1.65
N LYS A 166 9.52 -1.43 -0.59
CA LYS A 166 9.89 -1.80 0.78
C LYS A 166 10.12 -3.31 0.88
N PRO A 167 11.13 -3.79 1.60
CA PRO A 167 11.99 -3.05 2.54
C PRO A 167 13.25 -2.43 1.90
N HIS A 168 13.37 -2.34 0.59
CA HIS A 168 14.56 -1.81 -0.06
C HIS A 168 14.80 -0.35 0.35
N ARG A 169 16.02 -0.05 0.83
CA ARG A 169 16.38 1.24 1.40
C ARG A 169 16.10 2.44 0.48
N ARG A 170 16.27 2.27 -0.83
CA ARG A 170 16.12 3.35 -1.82
C ARG A 170 14.74 3.99 -1.86
N ILE A 171 13.67 3.24 -1.55
CA ILE A 171 12.32 3.83 -1.56
C ILE A 171 12.10 4.77 -0.37
N PHE A 172 12.72 4.46 0.77
CA PHE A 172 12.71 5.34 1.94
C PHE A 172 13.61 6.57 1.74
N GLU A 173 14.79 6.40 1.11
CA GLU A 173 15.68 7.50 0.75
C GLU A 173 15.01 8.48 -0.22
N LEU A 174 14.27 7.97 -1.20
CA LEU A 174 13.46 8.81 -2.11
C LEU A 174 12.44 9.63 -1.32
N ALA A 175 11.71 9.01 -0.40
CA ALA A 175 10.71 9.71 0.42
C ALA A 175 11.36 10.77 1.33
N LEU A 176 12.55 10.52 1.87
CA LEU A 176 13.32 11.50 2.65
C LEU A 176 13.76 12.69 1.79
N GLU A 177 14.20 12.44 0.56
CA GLU A 177 14.56 13.49 -0.39
C GLU A 177 13.35 14.35 -0.75
N MET A 178 12.20 13.72 -1.07
CA MET A 178 10.94 14.44 -1.33
C MET A 178 10.49 15.28 -0.14
N ALA A 179 10.69 14.78 1.08
CA ALA A 179 10.36 15.52 2.31
C ALA A 179 11.36 16.64 2.64
N GLY A 180 12.58 16.59 2.10
CA GLY A 180 13.69 17.48 2.48
C GLY A 180 14.09 17.30 3.95
N LEU A 181 14.06 16.07 4.46
CA LEU A 181 14.33 15.77 5.89
C LEU A 181 15.38 14.68 6.03
N SER A 182 16.17 14.79 7.10
CA SER A 182 17.01 13.68 7.54
C SER A 182 16.19 12.61 8.28
N ALA A 183 16.59 11.36 8.17
CA ALA A 183 15.85 10.19 8.65
C ALA A 183 15.50 10.27 10.16
N ASP A 184 16.40 10.83 10.98
CA ASP A 184 16.21 11.01 12.43
C ASP A 184 15.07 11.98 12.81
N ASN A 185 14.51 12.71 11.85
CA ASN A 185 13.35 13.59 12.00
C ASN A 185 12.03 12.95 11.52
N VAL A 186 12.09 11.71 11.05
CA VAL A 186 10.94 11.02 10.44
C VAL A 186 10.60 9.75 11.18
N TRP A 187 9.33 9.58 11.51
CA TRP A 187 8.79 8.30 11.93
C TRP A 187 8.11 7.62 10.75
N TYR A 188 8.26 6.30 10.68
CA TYR A 188 7.56 5.49 9.70
C TYR A 188 6.63 4.50 10.39
N ILE A 189 5.37 4.46 9.98
CA ILE A 189 4.34 3.62 10.60
C ILE A 189 3.80 2.64 9.56
N GLY A 190 3.81 1.35 9.88
CA GLY A 190 3.25 0.31 9.03
C GLY A 190 2.97 -0.98 9.78
N ASP A 191 2.22 -1.87 9.14
CA ASP A 191 1.76 -3.13 9.73
C ASP A 191 2.70 -4.31 9.46
N HIS A 192 3.43 -4.27 8.34
CA HIS A 192 4.28 -5.38 7.91
C HIS A 192 5.69 -5.24 8.48
N TYR A 193 6.03 -6.11 9.46
CA TYR A 193 7.29 -5.99 10.18
C TYR A 193 8.53 -5.87 9.28
N GLU A 194 8.70 -6.79 8.31
CA GLU A 194 9.90 -6.80 7.45
C GLU A 194 9.94 -5.60 6.48
N CYS A 195 8.79 -5.27 5.87
CA CYS A 195 8.74 -4.17 4.90
C CYS A 195 8.82 -2.80 5.57
N ASP A 196 8.06 -2.60 6.67
CA ASP A 196 7.84 -1.30 7.24
C ASP A 196 8.79 -1.02 8.41
N VAL A 197 8.82 -1.94 9.38
CA VAL A 197 9.62 -1.75 10.59
C VAL A 197 11.10 -1.93 10.30
N ALA A 198 11.50 -3.08 9.78
CA ALA A 198 12.90 -3.35 9.47
C ALA A 198 13.40 -2.45 8.33
N GLY A 199 12.57 -2.24 7.27
CA GLY A 199 12.92 -1.40 6.14
C GLY A 199 13.18 0.06 6.53
N SER A 200 12.29 0.68 7.29
CA SER A 200 12.44 2.07 7.74
C SER A 200 13.58 2.24 8.76
N ARG A 201 13.75 1.26 9.66
CA ARG A 201 14.89 1.21 10.59
C ARG A 201 16.22 1.19 9.85
N ASN A 202 16.34 0.36 8.80
CA ASN A 202 17.53 0.26 7.96
C ASN A 202 17.81 1.56 7.16
N ALA A 203 16.79 2.37 6.93
CA ALA A 203 16.93 3.70 6.34
C ALA A 203 17.23 4.80 7.37
N GLY A 204 17.30 4.46 8.68
CA GLY A 204 17.60 5.37 9.76
C GLY A 204 16.40 6.16 10.30
N MET A 205 15.18 5.84 9.87
CA MET A 205 13.95 6.40 10.41
C MET A 205 13.59 5.73 11.74
N PHE A 206 12.71 6.37 12.52
CA PHE A 206 12.14 5.76 13.71
C PHE A 206 10.94 4.89 13.33
N PRO A 207 11.03 3.55 13.48
CA PRO A 207 9.95 2.65 13.11
C PRO A 207 8.87 2.61 14.19
N VAL A 208 7.61 2.54 13.76
CA VAL A 208 6.45 2.24 14.60
C VAL A 208 5.69 1.07 13.96
N TRP A 209 5.49 0.03 14.72
CA TRP A 209 4.71 -1.13 14.27
C TRP A 209 3.24 -0.96 14.62
N TYR A 210 2.39 -0.80 13.62
CA TYR A 210 0.94 -0.73 13.79
C TYR A 210 0.31 -2.11 13.64
N THR A 211 -0.43 -2.57 14.64
CA THR A 211 -1.03 -3.91 14.68
C THR A 211 -2.55 -3.89 14.78
N GLY A 212 -3.17 -2.70 14.71
CA GLY A 212 -4.61 -2.53 14.94
C GLY A 212 -5.53 -3.14 13.89
N ALA A 213 -5.03 -3.37 12.66
CA ALA A 213 -5.80 -3.95 11.57
C ALA A 213 -5.37 -5.38 11.18
N VAL A 214 -4.38 -5.95 11.87
CA VAL A 214 -3.83 -7.28 11.58
C VAL A 214 -3.81 -8.14 12.84
N ASN A 215 -3.95 -9.46 12.65
CA ASN A 215 -3.77 -10.42 13.73
C ASN A 215 -2.37 -11.05 13.61
N VAL A 216 -1.41 -10.46 14.32
CA VAL A 216 0.01 -10.87 14.27
C VAL A 216 0.53 -11.15 15.67
N ASP A 217 1.51 -12.04 15.77
CA ASP A 217 2.26 -12.25 17.00
C ASP A 217 3.17 -11.06 17.30
N THR A 218 2.88 -10.36 18.39
CA THR A 218 3.60 -9.17 18.84
C THR A 218 4.64 -9.45 19.93
N THR A 219 4.98 -10.71 20.16
CA THR A 219 5.92 -11.13 21.24
C THR A 219 7.39 -10.79 20.95
N ARG A 220 7.68 -10.09 19.85
CA ARG A 220 9.03 -9.64 19.52
C ARG A 220 9.52 -8.59 20.54
N ASP A 221 10.56 -8.91 21.29
CA ASP A 221 11.22 -8.00 22.22
C ASP A 221 12.47 -7.40 21.57
N ASP A 222 12.28 -6.48 20.64
CA ASP A 222 13.34 -5.81 19.89
C ASP A 222 13.35 -4.28 20.08
N GLY A 223 12.60 -3.80 21.08
CA GLY A 223 12.52 -2.39 21.44
C GLY A 223 11.75 -1.53 20.43
N VAL A 224 10.99 -2.11 19.49
CA VAL A 224 10.14 -1.36 18.55
C VAL A 224 8.90 -0.84 19.26
N MET A 225 8.58 0.42 19.04
CA MET A 225 7.29 0.97 19.46
C MET A 225 6.16 0.25 18.70
N THR A 226 5.37 -0.54 19.44
CA THR A 226 4.22 -1.27 18.89
C THR A 226 2.93 -0.64 19.39
N VAL A 227 2.00 -0.38 18.49
CA VAL A 227 0.69 0.21 18.81
C VAL A 227 -0.43 -0.51 18.06
N SER A 228 -1.56 -0.70 18.73
CA SER A 228 -2.77 -1.28 18.15
C SER A 228 -3.89 -0.24 17.95
N HIS A 229 -3.71 0.96 18.50
CA HIS A 229 -4.67 2.07 18.37
C HIS A 229 -3.95 3.39 18.17
N TRP A 230 -4.50 4.24 17.32
CA TRP A 230 -3.92 5.54 16.97
C TRP A 230 -3.83 6.50 18.15
N ASP A 231 -4.73 6.40 19.14
CA ASP A 231 -4.72 7.21 20.35
C ASP A 231 -3.47 6.95 21.23
N GLN A 232 -2.86 5.77 21.15
CA GLN A 232 -1.61 5.46 21.82
C GLN A 232 -0.47 6.33 21.28
N LEU A 233 -0.42 6.52 19.94
CA LEU A 233 0.54 7.43 19.31
C LEU A 233 0.24 8.89 19.60
N ALA A 234 -1.02 9.30 19.58
CA ALA A 234 -1.41 10.67 19.94
C ALA A 234 -0.99 11.00 21.38
N LYS A 235 -1.14 10.06 22.32
CA LYS A 235 -0.66 10.20 23.70
C LYS A 235 0.85 10.31 23.77
N ALA A 236 1.60 9.42 23.09
CA ALA A 236 3.05 9.44 23.06
C ALA A 236 3.61 10.75 22.50
N LEU A 237 2.97 11.30 21.44
CA LEU A 237 3.36 12.58 20.83
C LEU A 237 2.94 13.81 21.65
N SER A 238 2.02 13.66 22.62
CA SER A 238 1.55 14.72 23.50
C SER A 238 2.40 14.86 24.77
N GLN A 239 3.09 13.81 25.18
CA GLN A 239 3.98 13.85 26.34
C GLN A 239 5.24 14.66 26.00
N GLU A 240 5.57 15.65 26.85
CA GLU A 240 6.77 16.49 26.71
C GLU A 240 8.04 15.75 27.09
#